data_82689fa36e5c9f4c988698f4eca2e3bd
#
_entry.id   82689fa36e5c9f4c988698f4eca2e3bd
#
_cell.length_a   1.000
_cell.length_b   1.000
_cell.length_c   1.000
_cell.angle_alpha   90.00
_cell.angle_beta   90.00
_cell.angle_gamma   90.00
#
_symmetry.space_group_name_H-M   'P 1'
#
loop_
_entity.id
_entity.type
_entity.pdbx_description
1 polymer ?
#
loop_
_entity_poly.entity_id
_entity_poly.type
_entity_poly.pdbx_seq_one_letter_code
_entity_poly.pdbx_strand_id
1 'polypeptide(L)'
;PPRSTLFPYTTLFRSFSKNLLIAFCYKEFRQTILLDLAKQLNIKVCPYCNSQYTLFIENSERNIKLAEFQFDHFFPKSKYPYLSISFYNLIPSCSICNLRKAHTVFTLESYVHPYLESFSDYFKFDIKVLQAIKLLMANKISGDMIDIILTNKDNIKVMNHNKTFNLEEIYGRHKDIVREIYIKSYAYNDRYKEQMLKWKKIDGTPIFKNEKELELIILGNYNLQEDINKRPLSKFTQDIARSAGLID
;
A
#
# COMPACT_ATOMS: atom_id res chain seq x y z
N PRO A 1 -9.77 -33.80 -33.56
CA PRO A 1 -9.68 -34.45 -32.29
C PRO A 1 -10.84 -34.02 -31.39
N PRO A 2 -11.50 -34.92 -30.65
CA PRO A 2 -12.60 -34.57 -29.77
C PRO A 2 -12.10 -33.63 -28.68
N ARG A 3 -12.88 -32.57 -28.42
CA ARG A 3 -12.66 -31.64 -27.32
C ARG A 3 -12.57 -32.43 -26.03
N SER A 4 -11.46 -32.27 -25.31
CA SER A 4 -11.16 -32.91 -24.05
C SER A 4 -12.41 -32.95 -23.15
N THR A 5 -12.81 -34.14 -22.78
CA THR A 5 -13.78 -34.38 -21.71
C THR A 5 -13.25 -33.67 -20.47
N LEU A 6 -13.92 -32.60 -20.05
CA LEU A 6 -13.69 -31.93 -18.78
C LEU A 6 -13.71 -33.00 -17.69
N PHE A 7 -12.58 -33.22 -17.05
CA PHE A 7 -12.43 -34.23 -16.02
C PHE A 7 -13.57 -34.11 -14.99
N PRO A 8 -14.23 -35.21 -14.63
CA PRO A 8 -15.35 -35.22 -13.65
C PRO A 8 -15.01 -34.51 -12.35
N TYR A 9 -13.75 -34.56 -11.94
CA TYR A 9 -13.21 -33.91 -10.74
C TYR A 9 -13.39 -32.39 -10.71
N THR A 10 -13.30 -31.70 -11.86
CA THR A 10 -13.47 -30.23 -11.89
C THR A 10 -14.92 -29.82 -11.62
N THR A 11 -15.87 -30.60 -12.10
CA THR A 11 -17.29 -30.36 -11.88
C THR A 11 -17.69 -30.68 -10.44
N LEU A 12 -17.21 -31.79 -9.90
CA LEU A 12 -17.43 -32.17 -8.50
C LEU A 12 -16.80 -31.14 -7.54
N PHE A 13 -15.59 -30.71 -7.79
CA PHE A 13 -14.93 -29.70 -6.95
C PHE A 13 -15.66 -28.34 -7.02
N ARG A 14 -16.13 -27.92 -8.20
CA ARG A 14 -16.93 -26.69 -8.35
C ARG A 14 -18.26 -26.80 -7.60
N SER A 15 -18.94 -27.92 -7.67
CA SER A 15 -20.18 -28.16 -6.94
C SER A 15 -19.94 -28.15 -5.43
N PHE A 16 -18.91 -28.85 -4.95
CA PHE A 16 -18.51 -28.86 -3.55
C PHE A 16 -18.17 -27.46 -3.04
N SER A 17 -17.37 -26.71 -3.76
CA SER A 17 -17.01 -25.32 -3.42
C SER A 17 -18.23 -24.42 -3.32
N LYS A 18 -19.19 -24.57 -4.25
CA LYS A 18 -20.45 -23.82 -4.22
C LYS A 18 -21.28 -24.17 -2.98
N ASN A 19 -21.39 -25.44 -2.66
CA ASN A 19 -22.12 -25.90 -1.48
C ASN A 19 -21.50 -25.42 -0.17
N LEU A 20 -20.15 -25.39 -0.07
CA LEU A 20 -19.44 -24.81 1.08
C LEU A 20 -19.74 -23.30 1.23
N LEU A 21 -19.73 -22.54 0.15
CA LEU A 21 -20.04 -21.11 0.21
C LEU A 21 -21.48 -20.86 0.67
N ILE A 22 -22.42 -21.73 0.30
CA ILE A 22 -23.81 -21.70 0.78
C ILE A 22 -23.87 -22.07 2.26
N ALA A 23 -23.21 -23.15 2.67
CA ALA A 23 -23.20 -23.60 4.06
C ALA A 23 -22.56 -22.57 5.02
N PHE A 24 -21.59 -21.80 4.55
CA PHE A 24 -20.97 -20.70 5.31
C PHE A 24 -21.75 -19.39 5.23
N CYS A 25 -22.92 -19.35 4.61
CA CYS A 25 -23.70 -18.11 4.42
C CYS A 25 -22.85 -16.96 3.85
N TYR A 26 -21.97 -17.28 2.89
CA TYR A 26 -20.98 -16.32 2.37
C TYR A 26 -21.62 -15.03 1.82
N LYS A 27 -22.80 -15.13 1.23
CA LYS A 27 -23.51 -13.98 0.68
C LYS A 27 -23.95 -13.01 1.77
N GLU A 28 -24.53 -13.53 2.84
CA GLU A 28 -25.00 -12.79 4.01
C GLU A 28 -23.80 -12.19 4.77
N PHE A 29 -22.77 -12.99 5.00
CA PHE A 29 -21.51 -12.56 5.58
C PHE A 29 -20.92 -11.34 4.83
N ARG A 30 -20.91 -11.40 3.50
CA ARG A 30 -20.38 -10.31 2.66
C ARG A 30 -21.20 -9.03 2.77
N GLN A 31 -22.51 -9.12 2.96
CA GLN A 31 -23.41 -7.97 2.98
C GLN A 31 -23.47 -7.28 4.35
N THR A 32 -23.15 -7.98 5.42
CA THR A 32 -23.30 -7.52 6.81
C THR A 32 -21.95 -7.44 7.51
N ILE A 33 -21.38 -8.59 7.87
CA ILE A 33 -20.19 -8.68 8.73
C ILE A 33 -18.96 -8.03 8.10
N LEU A 34 -18.78 -8.14 6.76
CA LEU A 34 -17.64 -7.53 6.09
C LEU A 34 -17.63 -6.00 6.17
N LEU A 35 -18.77 -5.34 6.20
CA LEU A 35 -18.85 -3.88 6.34
C LEU A 35 -18.45 -3.44 7.75
N ASP A 36 -18.90 -4.16 8.77
CA ASP A 36 -18.50 -3.87 10.15
C ASP A 36 -17.02 -4.17 10.39
N LEU A 37 -16.52 -5.23 9.79
CA LEU A 37 -15.09 -5.55 9.79
C LEU A 37 -14.25 -4.47 9.11
N ALA A 38 -14.70 -3.94 7.96
CA ALA A 38 -14.06 -2.85 7.26
C ALA A 38 -13.91 -1.60 8.15
N LYS A 39 -14.97 -1.28 8.89
CA LYS A 39 -14.98 -0.18 9.86
C LYS A 39 -13.98 -0.38 10.99
N GLN A 40 -13.92 -1.59 11.56
CA GLN A 40 -13.00 -1.92 12.66
C GLN A 40 -11.54 -1.92 12.23
N LEU A 41 -11.22 -2.46 11.05
CA LEU A 41 -9.87 -2.50 10.51
C LEU A 41 -9.29 -1.11 10.27
N ASN A 42 -10.12 -0.16 9.85
CA ASN A 42 -9.73 1.23 9.56
C ASN A 42 -8.44 1.35 8.72
N ILE A 43 -8.21 0.40 7.82
CA ILE A 43 -7.09 0.42 6.88
C ILE A 43 -7.43 1.43 5.79
N LYS A 44 -6.67 2.52 5.71
CA LYS A 44 -6.95 3.62 4.78
C LYS A 44 -6.23 3.51 3.45
N VAL A 45 -5.27 2.59 3.34
CA VAL A 45 -4.43 2.43 2.16
C VAL A 45 -4.36 0.96 1.77
N CYS A 46 -4.42 0.68 0.48
CA CYS A 46 -4.30 -0.67 -0.04
C CYS A 46 -2.96 -1.32 0.36
N PRO A 47 -2.98 -2.42 1.13
CA PRO A 47 -1.76 -3.03 1.65
C PRO A 47 -0.94 -3.77 0.57
N TYR A 48 -1.51 -3.99 -0.62
CA TYR A 48 -0.78 -4.59 -1.73
C TYR A 48 0.07 -3.58 -2.52
N CYS A 49 -0.38 -2.33 -2.65
CA CYS A 49 0.34 -1.36 -3.46
C CYS A 49 0.76 -0.09 -2.72
N ASN A 50 0.25 0.18 -1.53
CA ASN A 50 0.45 1.41 -0.76
C ASN A 50 0.23 2.73 -1.54
N SER A 51 -0.46 2.68 -2.69
CA SER A 51 -0.65 3.85 -3.58
C SER A 51 -2.10 4.29 -3.73
N GLN A 52 -3.07 3.50 -3.26
CA GLN A 52 -4.49 3.81 -3.40
C GLN A 52 -5.20 3.79 -2.07
N TYR A 53 -6.18 4.68 -1.89
CA TYR A 53 -7.04 4.65 -0.71
C TYR A 53 -7.94 3.41 -0.68
N THR A 54 -8.25 2.97 0.55
CA THR A 54 -9.23 1.93 0.88
C THR A 54 -10.13 2.46 2.00
N LEU A 55 -11.04 3.38 1.63
CA LEU A 55 -11.82 4.12 2.61
C LEU A 55 -13.13 3.38 2.94
N PHE A 56 -13.47 3.39 4.23
CA PHE A 56 -14.81 3.06 4.69
C PHE A 56 -15.56 4.37 4.98
N ILE A 57 -16.73 4.52 4.37
CA ILE A 57 -17.57 5.71 4.49
C ILE A 57 -18.85 5.33 5.22
N GLU A 58 -19.18 6.07 6.27
CA GLU A 58 -20.43 5.95 7.00
C GLU A 58 -21.11 7.32 7.08
N ASN A 59 -22.36 7.35 6.68
CA ASN A 59 -23.23 8.53 6.85
C ASN A 59 -24.47 8.11 7.62
N SER A 60 -24.54 8.49 8.89
CA SER A 60 -25.62 8.11 9.79
C SER A 60 -26.96 8.75 9.39
N GLU A 61 -26.96 9.98 8.86
CA GLU A 61 -28.19 10.68 8.46
C GLU A 61 -28.88 10.01 7.27
N ARG A 62 -28.08 9.46 6.33
CA ARG A 62 -28.57 8.77 5.14
C ARG A 62 -28.60 7.26 5.29
N ASN A 63 -28.21 6.73 6.45
CA ASN A 63 -28.06 5.28 6.70
C ASN A 63 -27.20 4.57 5.62
N ILE A 64 -26.12 5.24 5.18
CA ILE A 64 -25.21 4.71 4.17
C ILE A 64 -23.96 4.16 4.87
N LYS A 65 -23.64 2.90 4.57
CA LYS A 65 -22.34 2.27 4.86
C LYS A 65 -21.73 1.79 3.54
N LEU A 66 -20.56 2.30 3.18
CA LEU A 66 -19.90 2.02 1.91
C LEU A 66 -18.41 1.76 2.15
N ALA A 67 -17.89 0.69 1.56
CA ALA A 67 -16.47 0.43 1.44
C ALA A 67 -16.02 0.78 0.02
N GLU A 68 -15.14 1.77 -0.13
CA GLU A 68 -14.51 2.14 -1.42
C GLU A 68 -13.31 1.24 -1.73
N PHE A 69 -13.45 -0.04 -1.43
CA PHE A 69 -12.47 -1.08 -1.68
C PHE A 69 -13.15 -2.44 -1.77
N GLN A 70 -12.37 -3.47 -2.05
CA GLN A 70 -12.84 -4.84 -2.13
C GLN A 70 -12.06 -5.72 -1.16
N PHE A 71 -12.73 -6.69 -0.52
CA PHE A 71 -12.03 -7.73 0.20
C PHE A 71 -11.56 -8.79 -0.79
N ASP A 72 -10.25 -8.79 -1.03
CA ASP A 72 -9.58 -9.85 -1.78
C ASP A 72 -9.37 -11.09 -0.90
N HIS A 73 -9.43 -12.27 -1.51
CA HIS A 73 -9.05 -13.51 -0.86
C HIS A 73 -7.59 -13.81 -1.13
N PHE A 74 -6.71 -13.65 -0.13
CA PHE A 74 -5.28 -13.95 -0.28
C PHE A 74 -5.07 -15.35 -0.87
N PHE A 75 -5.64 -16.37 -0.24
CA PHE A 75 -5.80 -17.69 -0.83
C PHE A 75 -7.10 -17.73 -1.63
N PRO A 76 -7.04 -17.92 -2.97
CA PRO A 76 -8.23 -17.83 -3.81
C PRO A 76 -9.36 -18.75 -3.38
N LYS A 77 -10.54 -18.23 -3.15
CA LYS A 77 -11.72 -19.02 -2.73
C LYS A 77 -12.10 -20.15 -3.69
N SER A 78 -11.70 -20.05 -4.96
CA SER A 78 -11.89 -21.11 -5.96
C SER A 78 -11.08 -22.37 -5.67
N LYS A 79 -9.95 -22.23 -4.96
CA LYS A 79 -9.10 -23.34 -4.53
C LYS A 79 -9.25 -23.68 -3.04
N TYR A 80 -9.53 -22.67 -2.23
CA TYR A 80 -9.62 -22.75 -0.77
C TYR A 80 -10.99 -22.23 -0.27
N PRO A 81 -12.12 -22.86 -0.68
CA PRO A 81 -13.45 -22.37 -0.35
C PRO A 81 -13.74 -22.32 1.15
N TYR A 82 -13.09 -23.16 1.93
CA TYR A 82 -13.19 -23.20 3.39
C TYR A 82 -12.52 -21.99 4.09
N LEU A 83 -11.68 -21.23 3.37
CA LEU A 83 -11.10 -19.97 3.86
C LEU A 83 -11.89 -18.73 3.41
N SER A 84 -13.03 -18.91 2.75
CA SER A 84 -13.79 -17.80 2.13
C SER A 84 -14.30 -16.76 3.11
N ILE A 85 -14.54 -17.14 4.38
CA ILE A 85 -14.98 -16.26 5.46
C ILE A 85 -13.92 -16.06 6.54
N SER A 86 -12.71 -16.59 6.32
CA SER A 86 -11.60 -16.42 7.27
C SER A 86 -11.10 -14.97 7.25
N PHE A 87 -11.04 -14.35 8.44
CA PHE A 87 -10.53 -12.98 8.60
C PHE A 87 -9.16 -12.80 7.97
N TYR A 88 -8.21 -13.65 8.31
CA TYR A 88 -6.84 -13.57 7.78
C TYR A 88 -6.72 -13.78 6.28
N ASN A 89 -7.75 -14.32 5.65
CA ASN A 89 -7.80 -14.49 4.21
C ASN A 89 -8.46 -13.30 3.47
N LEU A 90 -9.04 -12.35 4.18
CA LEU A 90 -9.81 -11.24 3.63
C LEU A 90 -8.99 -9.95 3.72
N ILE A 91 -8.36 -9.56 2.63
CA ILE A 91 -7.48 -8.40 2.56
C ILE A 91 -8.23 -7.22 1.94
N PRO A 92 -8.41 -6.09 2.66
CA PRO A 92 -9.01 -4.88 2.09
C PRO A 92 -8.07 -4.29 1.04
N SER A 93 -8.42 -4.40 -0.22
CA SER A 93 -7.59 -4.01 -1.34
C SER A 93 -8.30 -3.06 -2.30
N CYS A 94 -7.55 -2.19 -2.97
CA CYS A 94 -8.13 -1.37 -4.02
C CYS A 94 -8.62 -2.25 -5.20
N SER A 95 -9.60 -1.77 -5.93
CA SER A 95 -10.21 -2.50 -7.05
C SER A 95 -9.19 -2.91 -8.12
N ILE A 96 -8.17 -2.07 -8.36
CA ILE A 96 -7.11 -2.33 -9.33
C ILE A 96 -6.25 -3.52 -8.89
N CYS A 97 -5.82 -3.58 -7.63
CA CYS A 97 -5.03 -4.70 -7.13
C CYS A 97 -5.84 -5.98 -7.11
N ASN A 98 -7.10 -5.93 -6.66
CA ASN A 98 -7.98 -7.09 -6.68
C ASN A 98 -8.18 -7.63 -8.11
N LEU A 99 -8.38 -6.75 -9.08
CA LEU A 99 -8.51 -7.13 -10.49
C LEU A 99 -7.21 -7.74 -11.04
N ARG A 100 -6.06 -7.14 -10.76
CA ARG A 100 -4.75 -7.64 -11.22
C ARG A 100 -4.39 -8.99 -10.61
N LYS A 101 -4.68 -9.20 -9.35
CA LYS A 101 -4.48 -10.49 -8.69
C LYS A 101 -5.37 -11.57 -9.30
N ALA A 102 -6.64 -11.26 -9.57
CA ALA A 102 -7.62 -12.16 -10.20
C ALA A 102 -7.57 -13.59 -9.62
N HIS A 103 -7.17 -14.56 -10.44
CA HIS A 103 -7.07 -15.98 -10.07
C HIS A 103 -5.65 -16.43 -9.70
N THR A 104 -4.71 -15.50 -9.58
CA THR A 104 -3.32 -15.82 -9.19
C THR A 104 -3.32 -16.47 -7.82
N VAL A 105 -2.65 -17.60 -7.71
CA VAL A 105 -2.56 -18.35 -6.45
C VAL A 105 -1.43 -17.77 -5.62
N PHE A 106 -1.78 -17.13 -4.52
CA PHE A 106 -0.82 -16.65 -3.54
C PHE A 106 -0.48 -17.74 -2.54
N THR A 107 0.75 -17.76 -2.08
CA THR A 107 1.25 -18.56 -0.95
C THR A 107 2.09 -17.69 -0.04
N LEU A 108 2.27 -18.09 1.22
CA LEU A 108 3.06 -17.33 2.20
C LEU A 108 4.54 -17.27 1.83
N GLU A 109 5.05 -18.22 1.04
CA GLU A 109 6.44 -18.25 0.58
C GLU A 109 6.68 -17.34 -0.61
N SER A 110 5.65 -17.09 -1.43
CA SER A 110 5.80 -16.40 -2.72
C SER A 110 5.22 -14.98 -2.75
N TYR A 111 4.43 -14.59 -1.75
CA TYR A 111 3.84 -13.25 -1.65
C TYR A 111 3.87 -12.74 -0.22
N VAL A 112 3.94 -11.42 -0.05
CA VAL A 112 3.83 -10.76 1.25
C VAL A 112 2.38 -10.81 1.72
N HIS A 113 2.15 -11.36 2.91
CA HIS A 113 0.83 -11.43 3.51
C HIS A 113 0.60 -10.23 4.43
N PRO A 114 -0.37 -9.33 4.11
CA PRO A 114 -0.48 -8.02 4.78
C PRO A 114 -0.74 -8.03 6.28
N TYR A 115 -1.28 -9.12 6.84
CA TYR A 115 -1.52 -9.25 8.27
C TYR A 115 -0.38 -9.94 9.03
N LEU A 116 0.54 -10.59 8.33
CA LEU A 116 1.65 -11.33 8.93
C LEU A 116 2.99 -10.63 8.74
N GLU A 117 3.09 -9.80 7.72
CA GLU A 117 4.35 -9.20 7.26
C GLU A 117 4.10 -7.74 6.88
N SER A 118 5.06 -6.88 7.21
CA SER A 118 4.96 -5.47 6.85
C SER A 118 5.39 -5.22 5.40
N PHE A 119 4.64 -4.41 4.67
CA PHE A 119 5.04 -3.91 3.36
C PHE A 119 6.42 -3.25 3.41
N SER A 120 6.73 -2.53 4.50
CA SER A 120 8.00 -1.83 4.69
C SER A 120 9.21 -2.75 4.79
N ASP A 121 9.04 -3.99 5.23
CA ASP A 121 10.17 -4.92 5.41
C ASP A 121 10.64 -5.50 4.08
N TYR A 122 9.76 -5.52 3.10
CA TYR A 122 10.03 -6.11 1.78
C TYR A 122 10.30 -5.07 0.71
N PHE A 123 9.52 -3.99 0.69
CA PHE A 123 9.58 -3.00 -0.39
C PHE A 123 10.36 -1.77 0.05
N LYS A 124 11.36 -1.44 -0.75
CA LYS A 124 12.14 -0.21 -0.60
C LYS A 124 12.29 0.44 -1.97
N PHE A 125 11.96 1.72 -2.03
CA PHE A 125 12.05 2.54 -3.23
C PHE A 125 13.26 3.45 -3.16
N ASP A 126 13.92 3.64 -4.29
CA ASP A 126 15.05 4.53 -4.42
C ASP A 126 15.14 5.08 -5.85
N ILE A 127 16.11 5.93 -6.11
CA ILE A 127 16.48 6.39 -7.44
C ILE A 127 17.94 6.04 -7.72
N LYS A 128 18.34 6.03 -9.00
CA LYS A 128 19.73 5.77 -9.37
C LYS A 128 20.67 6.82 -8.75
N VAL A 129 21.75 6.39 -8.11
CA VAL A 129 22.70 7.25 -7.38
C VAL A 129 23.17 8.45 -8.19
N LEU A 130 23.48 8.25 -9.49
CA LEU A 130 23.90 9.35 -10.34
C LEU A 130 22.82 10.42 -10.54
N GLN A 131 21.55 10.02 -10.54
CA GLN A 131 20.40 10.93 -10.63
C GLN A 131 20.20 11.69 -9.32
N ALA A 132 20.34 11.00 -8.17
CA ALA A 132 20.32 11.62 -6.84
C ALA A 132 21.39 12.72 -6.72
N ILE A 133 22.64 12.42 -7.11
CA ILE A 133 23.73 13.39 -7.11
C ILE A 133 23.39 14.62 -8.00
N LYS A 134 22.87 14.39 -9.20
CA LYS A 134 22.49 15.50 -10.10
C LYS A 134 21.36 16.36 -9.52
N LEU A 135 20.38 15.74 -8.85
CA LEU A 135 19.30 16.48 -8.16
C LEU A 135 19.83 17.36 -7.04
N LEU A 136 20.75 16.82 -6.22
CA LEU A 136 21.35 17.55 -5.11
C LEU A 136 22.27 18.67 -5.59
N MET A 137 23.09 18.45 -6.64
CA MET A 137 24.10 19.41 -7.07
C MET A 137 23.57 20.52 -7.99
N ALA A 138 22.57 20.25 -8.81
CA ALA A 138 22.23 21.16 -9.89
C ALA A 138 20.78 21.65 -9.89
N ASN A 139 19.88 21.01 -9.17
CA ASN A 139 18.43 21.24 -9.22
C ASN A 139 17.86 21.34 -10.66
N LYS A 140 18.57 20.75 -11.64
CA LYS A 140 18.37 20.92 -13.09
C LYS A 140 17.93 19.64 -13.82
N ILE A 141 17.51 18.58 -13.10
CA ILE A 141 16.99 17.38 -13.78
C ILE A 141 15.52 17.63 -14.10
N SER A 142 15.16 17.46 -15.38
CA SER A 142 13.76 17.33 -15.75
C SER A 142 13.21 16.06 -15.12
N GLY A 143 11.96 16.10 -14.61
CA GLY A 143 11.33 14.95 -13.98
C GLY A 143 11.40 13.66 -14.81
N ASP A 144 11.41 13.78 -16.16
CA ASP A 144 11.46 12.66 -17.09
C ASP A 144 12.75 11.83 -17.01
N MET A 145 13.84 12.40 -16.49
CA MET A 145 15.14 11.72 -16.35
C MET A 145 15.29 10.94 -15.03
N ILE A 146 14.27 10.92 -14.16
CA ILE A 146 14.31 10.21 -12.89
C ILE A 146 13.80 8.79 -13.12
N ASP A 147 14.62 7.79 -12.76
CA ASP A 147 14.25 6.38 -12.73
C ASP A 147 14.05 5.94 -11.28
N ILE A 148 12.81 5.69 -10.92
CA ILE A 148 12.46 5.10 -9.63
C ILE A 148 12.72 3.60 -9.72
N ILE A 149 13.46 3.08 -8.77
CA ILE A 149 13.81 1.67 -8.67
C ILE A 149 13.23 1.05 -7.41
N LEU A 150 12.74 -0.16 -7.56
CA LEU A 150 12.43 -1.02 -6.43
C LEU A 150 13.69 -1.84 -6.10
N THR A 151 14.18 -1.69 -4.88
CA THR A 151 15.32 -2.50 -4.39
C THR A 151 14.84 -3.88 -3.95
N ASN A 152 15.72 -4.77 -3.53
CA ASN A 152 15.37 -6.13 -3.06
C ASN A 152 14.69 -7.02 -4.13
N LYS A 153 14.94 -6.78 -5.40
CA LYS A 153 14.33 -7.55 -6.52
C LYS A 153 14.69 -9.04 -6.51
N ASP A 154 15.77 -9.42 -5.83
CA ASP A 154 16.17 -10.82 -5.67
C ASP A 154 15.28 -11.59 -4.70
N ASN A 155 14.50 -10.91 -3.88
CA ASN A 155 13.52 -11.53 -3.01
C ASN A 155 12.30 -12.00 -3.83
N ILE A 156 12.00 -13.29 -3.76
CA ILE A 156 10.91 -13.93 -4.53
C ILE A 156 9.55 -13.26 -4.28
N LYS A 157 9.26 -12.85 -3.04
CA LYS A 157 8.01 -12.17 -2.70
C LYS A 157 7.93 -10.79 -3.35
N VAL A 158 9.02 -10.03 -3.33
CA VAL A 158 9.10 -8.70 -3.97
C VAL A 158 8.94 -8.83 -5.47
N MET A 159 9.65 -9.76 -6.09
CA MET A 159 9.57 -10.02 -7.52
C MET A 159 8.15 -10.37 -7.96
N ASN A 160 7.51 -11.32 -7.27
CA ASN A 160 6.16 -11.76 -7.60
C ASN A 160 5.11 -10.66 -7.36
N HIS A 161 5.23 -9.90 -6.27
CA HIS A 161 4.36 -8.75 -5.99
C HIS A 161 4.48 -7.69 -7.08
N ASN A 162 5.73 -7.31 -7.43
CA ASN A 162 5.97 -6.33 -8.49
C ASN A 162 5.39 -6.80 -9.82
N LYS A 163 5.60 -8.07 -10.18
CA LYS A 163 5.04 -8.66 -11.41
C LYS A 163 3.51 -8.64 -11.42
N THR A 164 2.87 -8.93 -10.28
CA THR A 164 1.40 -9.01 -10.19
C THR A 164 0.75 -7.63 -10.17
N PHE A 165 1.32 -6.70 -9.40
CA PHE A 165 0.70 -5.40 -9.15
C PHE A 165 1.33 -4.25 -9.95
N ASN A 166 2.42 -4.50 -10.70
CA ASN A 166 3.17 -3.51 -11.48
C ASN A 166 3.63 -2.33 -10.61
N LEU A 167 4.25 -2.62 -9.46
CA LEU A 167 4.61 -1.60 -8.49
C LEU A 167 5.59 -0.58 -9.06
N GLU A 168 6.65 -1.00 -9.75
CA GLU A 168 7.62 -0.10 -10.37
C GLU A 168 6.96 0.85 -11.38
N GLU A 169 6.04 0.35 -12.20
CA GLU A 169 5.30 1.18 -13.16
C GLU A 169 4.39 2.20 -12.47
N ILE A 170 3.73 1.80 -11.38
CA ILE A 170 2.91 2.72 -10.58
C ILE A 170 3.77 3.83 -10.01
N TYR A 171 4.83 3.46 -9.29
CA TYR A 171 5.70 4.43 -8.62
C TYR A 171 6.54 5.25 -9.60
N GLY A 172 6.89 4.67 -10.76
CA GLY A 172 7.54 5.37 -11.86
C GLY A 172 6.76 6.59 -12.40
N ARG A 173 5.48 6.72 -12.07
CA ARG A 173 4.66 7.89 -12.42
C ARG A 173 4.77 9.05 -11.43
N HIS A 174 5.38 8.84 -10.26
CA HIS A 174 5.49 9.83 -9.18
C HIS A 174 6.88 10.50 -9.12
N LYS A 175 7.47 10.80 -10.27
CA LYS A 175 8.79 11.46 -10.41
C LYS A 175 8.77 12.90 -9.87
N ASP A 176 7.64 13.57 -9.94
CA ASP A 176 7.38 14.88 -9.38
C ASP A 176 7.57 14.91 -7.86
N ILE A 177 7.07 13.89 -7.16
CA ILE A 177 7.25 13.72 -5.70
C ILE A 177 8.73 13.57 -5.35
N VAL A 178 9.48 12.77 -6.12
CA VAL A 178 10.93 12.63 -5.92
C VAL A 178 11.61 13.99 -5.99
N ARG A 179 11.35 14.75 -7.07
CA ARG A 179 11.92 16.07 -7.25
C ARG A 179 11.55 17.02 -6.11
N GLU A 180 10.29 17.02 -5.70
CA GLU A 180 9.81 17.83 -4.57
C GLU A 180 10.57 17.52 -3.28
N ILE A 181 10.75 16.23 -2.95
CA ILE A 181 11.47 15.79 -1.74
C ILE A 181 12.93 16.23 -1.78
N TYR A 182 13.62 16.12 -2.93
CA TYR A 182 15.00 16.59 -3.05
C TYR A 182 15.13 18.10 -2.94
N ILE A 183 14.17 18.88 -3.45
CA ILE A 183 14.12 20.32 -3.23
C ILE A 183 13.91 20.64 -1.75
N LYS A 184 13.01 19.91 -1.09
CA LYS A 184 12.74 20.07 0.34
C LYS A 184 13.99 19.72 1.19
N SER A 185 14.74 18.68 0.86
CA SER A 185 15.95 18.31 1.61
C SER A 185 17.01 19.44 1.54
N TYR A 186 17.12 20.13 0.43
CA TYR A 186 17.98 21.29 0.29
C TYR A 186 17.46 22.52 1.06
N ALA A 187 16.17 22.81 0.96
CA ALA A 187 15.55 23.96 1.59
C ALA A 187 15.43 23.83 3.11
N TYR A 188 15.14 22.65 3.61
CA TYR A 188 14.91 22.36 5.02
C TYR A 188 16.10 21.57 5.62
N ASN A 189 17.31 22.13 5.53
CA ASN A 189 18.50 21.56 6.14
C ASN A 189 18.39 21.57 7.68
N ASP A 190 19.25 20.82 8.37
CA ASP A 190 19.16 20.60 9.83
C ASP A 190 19.17 21.92 10.61
N ARG A 191 20.04 22.88 10.24
CA ARG A 191 20.08 24.20 10.89
C ARG A 191 18.74 24.92 10.79
N TYR A 192 18.06 24.84 9.64
CA TYR A 192 16.76 25.48 9.45
C TYR A 192 15.66 24.75 10.21
N LYS A 193 15.69 23.42 10.23
CA LYS A 193 14.77 22.61 11.07
C LYS A 193 14.92 22.96 12.55
N GLU A 194 16.16 23.08 13.07
CA GLU A 194 16.41 23.53 14.45
C GLU A 194 15.83 24.91 14.75
N GLN A 195 15.91 25.84 13.80
CA GLN A 195 15.27 27.16 13.94
C GLN A 195 13.75 27.06 13.99
N MET A 196 13.15 26.27 13.10
CA MET A 196 11.70 26.06 13.06
C MET A 196 11.15 25.44 14.35
N LEU A 197 11.89 24.51 14.97
CA LEU A 197 11.51 23.91 16.26
C LEU A 197 11.46 24.93 17.42
N LYS A 198 12.15 26.09 17.30
CA LYS A 198 12.09 27.15 18.29
C LYS A 198 10.89 28.10 18.09
N TRP A 199 10.15 27.97 17.01
CA TRP A 199 9.00 28.84 16.71
C TRP A 199 7.88 28.60 17.71
N LYS A 200 7.28 29.69 18.15
CA LYS A 200 6.20 29.72 19.13
C LYS A 200 4.98 30.43 18.57
N LYS A 201 3.82 30.01 19.04
CA LYS A 201 2.55 30.72 18.85
C LYS A 201 2.51 31.99 19.70
N ILE A 202 1.49 32.80 19.51
CA ILE A 202 1.28 34.05 20.27
C ILE A 202 1.16 33.78 21.78
N ASP A 203 0.60 32.63 22.16
CA ASP A 203 0.45 32.18 23.55
C ASP A 203 1.75 31.63 24.17
N GLY A 204 2.86 31.62 23.43
CA GLY A 204 4.16 31.12 23.85
C GLY A 204 4.32 29.60 23.70
N THR A 205 3.30 28.86 23.28
CA THR A 205 3.41 27.40 23.05
C THR A 205 4.20 27.11 21.78
N PRO A 206 4.99 26.01 21.70
CA PRO A 206 5.67 25.61 20.49
C PRO A 206 4.69 25.37 19.33
N ILE A 207 5.11 25.74 18.11
CA ILE A 207 4.32 25.42 16.89
C ILE A 207 4.41 23.91 16.62
N PHE A 208 5.59 23.34 16.73
CA PHE A 208 5.84 21.91 16.54
C PHE A 208 6.17 21.26 17.87
N LYS A 209 5.57 20.14 18.20
CA LYS A 209 5.79 19.42 19.46
C LYS A 209 7.18 18.79 19.52
N ASN A 210 7.64 18.32 18.38
CA ASN A 210 8.93 17.64 18.22
C ASN A 210 9.33 17.62 16.74
N GLU A 211 10.54 17.11 16.48
CA GLU A 211 11.12 16.98 15.15
C GLU A 211 10.28 16.08 14.23
N LYS A 212 9.73 14.97 14.74
CA LYS A 212 8.90 14.07 13.92
C LYS A 212 7.62 14.74 13.40
N GLU A 213 7.01 15.62 14.20
CA GLU A 213 5.88 16.42 13.73
C GLU A 213 6.29 17.45 12.67
N LEU A 214 7.45 18.08 12.85
CA LEU A 214 8.00 18.99 11.86
C LEU A 214 8.29 18.27 10.53
N GLU A 215 8.97 17.12 10.58
CA GLU A 215 9.25 16.28 9.42
C GLU A 215 7.99 15.85 8.69
N LEU A 216 6.95 15.42 9.42
CA LEU A 216 5.65 15.03 8.85
C LEU A 216 5.04 16.19 8.05
N ILE A 217 5.13 17.41 8.57
CA ILE A 217 4.59 18.61 7.91
C ILE A 217 5.44 18.98 6.69
N ILE A 218 6.76 18.97 6.81
CA ILE A 218 7.66 19.25 5.69
C ILE A 218 7.49 18.21 4.59
N LEU A 219 7.45 16.93 4.94
CA LEU A 219 7.27 15.84 3.98
C LEU A 219 5.91 15.90 3.30
N GLY A 220 4.87 16.34 4.04
CA GLY A 220 3.49 16.33 3.57
C GLY A 220 2.89 14.91 3.56
N ASN A 221 3.55 13.96 4.21
CA ASN A 221 3.11 12.58 4.37
C ASN A 221 3.65 12.02 5.70
N TYR A 222 3.15 10.85 6.11
CA TYR A 222 3.62 10.19 7.33
C TYR A 222 5.08 9.76 7.19
N ASN A 223 5.87 10.05 8.22
CA ASN A 223 7.33 9.79 8.28
C ASN A 223 7.71 8.57 9.13
N LEU A 224 6.78 8.00 9.90
CA LEU A 224 7.01 6.80 10.70
C LEU A 224 6.64 5.53 9.93
N GLN A 225 7.42 4.48 10.10
CA GLN A 225 7.22 3.20 9.42
C GLN A 225 5.87 2.54 9.75
N GLU A 226 5.40 2.68 11.00
CA GLU A 226 4.12 2.16 11.45
C GLU A 226 2.92 2.86 10.81
N ASP A 227 3.12 4.05 10.25
CA ASP A 227 2.06 4.90 9.71
C ASP A 227 1.86 4.77 8.20
N ILE A 228 2.56 3.85 7.53
CA ILE A 228 2.50 3.70 6.06
C ILE A 228 1.09 3.43 5.52
N ASN A 229 0.19 2.91 6.35
CA ASN A 229 -1.18 2.59 5.97
C ASN A 229 -2.18 3.73 6.22
N LYS A 230 -1.71 4.90 6.67
CA LYS A 230 -2.57 6.06 6.96
C LYS A 230 -2.81 6.97 5.75
N ARG A 231 -1.84 7.04 4.81
CA ARG A 231 -1.94 7.85 3.60
C ARG A 231 -1.24 7.14 2.43
N PRO A 232 -1.78 7.23 1.20
CA PRO A 232 -1.10 6.69 0.02
C PRO A 232 0.30 7.21 -0.17
N LEU A 233 1.15 6.39 -0.76
CA LEU A 233 2.55 6.68 -1.06
C LEU A 233 3.44 6.94 0.18
N SER A 234 2.94 6.69 1.41
CA SER A 234 3.72 6.97 2.63
C SER A 234 5.05 6.20 2.64
N LYS A 235 5.06 4.93 2.28
CA LYS A 235 6.30 4.15 2.21
C LYS A 235 7.28 4.74 1.18
N PHE A 236 6.78 5.07 0.00
CA PHE A 236 7.57 5.68 -1.05
C PHE A 236 8.19 7.02 -0.63
N THR A 237 7.36 7.93 -0.10
CA THR A 237 7.83 9.24 0.34
C THR A 237 8.84 9.14 1.46
N GLN A 238 8.67 8.20 2.41
CA GLN A 238 9.64 7.93 3.47
C GLN A 238 10.98 7.46 2.91
N ASP A 239 10.96 6.49 1.99
CA ASP A 239 12.20 5.94 1.42
C ASP A 239 12.99 6.99 0.65
N ILE A 240 12.30 7.75 -0.22
CA ILE A 240 12.94 8.84 -0.98
C ILE A 240 13.41 9.96 -0.04
N ALA A 241 12.67 10.27 1.02
CA ALA A 241 13.06 11.31 1.97
C ALA A 241 14.32 10.92 2.78
N ARG A 242 14.44 9.64 3.18
CA ARG A 242 15.66 9.12 3.79
C ARG A 242 16.83 9.14 2.82
N SER A 243 16.62 8.71 1.58
CA SER A 243 17.63 8.74 0.53
C SER A 243 18.12 10.16 0.20
N ALA A 244 17.22 11.14 0.31
CA ALA A 244 17.55 12.57 0.13
C ALA A 244 18.12 13.25 1.39
N GLY A 245 18.19 12.58 2.55
CA GLY A 245 18.61 13.17 3.82
C GLY A 245 17.64 14.21 4.38
N LEU A 246 16.35 14.12 4.03
CA LEU A 246 15.31 15.02 4.56
C LEU A 246 14.80 14.57 5.93
N ILE A 247 14.72 13.26 6.14
CA ILE A 247 14.33 12.61 7.41
C ILE A 247 15.30 11.48 7.75
N ASP A 248 15.33 11.06 9.03
CA ASP A 248 16.12 9.93 9.53
C ASP A 248 15.49 8.56 9.23
#